data_0219e3438e43f73245ad0fe6da28fa50
#
_entry.id   0219e3438e43f73245ad0fe6da28fa50
#
_cell.length_a   1.000
_cell.length_b   1.000
_cell.length_c   1.000
_cell.angle_alpha   90.00
_cell.angle_beta   90.00
_cell.angle_gamma   90.00
#
_symmetry.space_group_name_H-M   'P 1'
#
loop_
_entity.id
_entity.type
_entity.pdbx_description
1 polymer ?
#
loop_
_entity_poly.entity_id
_entity_poly.type
_entity_poly.pdbx_seq_one_letter_code
_entity_poly.pdbx_strand_id
1 'polypeptide(L)'
;MPDYFVHESSYVDDGAIVGAGTKIWHFSHVMPGAVIGERCNLGQNVVVMPRTRIGNNVKIQNNVSIYEGVELEDDVFCGPSCVFTNVINPRSHVSRKAEYLPTVVRRGATIGANATIICGSTLGAYSFVGAGAVPPRDAPD
;
A
#
# COMPACT_ATOMS: atom_id res chain seq x y z
N MET A 1 8.83 18.65 15.92
CA MET A 1 7.99 17.47 16.17
C MET A 1 7.20 17.15 14.92
N PRO A 2 7.26 15.95 14.42
CA PRO A 2 6.38 15.57 13.31
C PRO A 2 4.92 15.59 13.76
N ASP A 3 4.03 15.92 12.82
CA ASP A 3 2.60 15.96 13.08
C ASP A 3 1.96 14.57 13.03
N TYR A 4 2.75 13.55 12.86
CA TYR A 4 2.28 12.15 12.81
C TYR A 4 2.93 11.37 13.96
N PHE A 5 2.30 10.23 14.28
CA PHE A 5 2.83 9.30 15.28
C PHE A 5 3.57 8.16 14.58
N VAL A 6 4.76 7.83 15.06
CA VAL A 6 5.49 6.63 14.67
C VAL A 6 5.97 5.92 15.92
N HIS A 7 5.62 4.63 16.06
CA HIS A 7 6.06 3.84 17.21
C HIS A 7 7.58 3.67 17.15
N GLU A 8 8.21 3.58 18.30
CA GLU A 8 9.68 3.54 18.42
C GLU A 8 10.31 2.34 17.71
N SER A 9 9.55 1.25 17.47
CA SER A 9 10.04 0.08 16.74
C SER A 9 10.01 0.26 15.22
N SER A 10 9.42 1.34 14.73
CA SER A 10 9.22 1.58 13.31
C SER A 10 10.18 2.63 12.78
N TYR A 11 10.47 2.57 11.49
CA TYR A 11 11.36 3.52 10.84
C TYR A 11 10.63 4.28 9.75
N VAL A 12 10.78 5.60 9.77
CA VAL A 12 10.40 6.48 8.66
C VAL A 12 11.70 7.09 8.16
N ASP A 13 12.14 6.64 7.00
CA ASP A 13 13.43 7.06 6.47
C ASP A 13 13.39 8.52 5.99
N ASP A 14 14.54 9.15 5.98
CA ASP A 14 14.69 10.48 5.38
C ASP A 14 14.26 10.41 3.92
N GLY A 15 13.50 11.41 3.46
CA GLY A 15 12.98 11.43 2.10
C GLY A 15 11.59 10.83 1.95
N ALA A 16 11.03 10.24 3.01
CA ALA A 16 9.63 9.89 3.07
C ALA A 16 8.81 11.09 3.53
N ILE A 17 7.58 11.20 3.03
CA ILE A 17 6.65 12.27 3.42
C ILE A 17 5.44 11.62 4.08
N VAL A 18 5.11 12.05 5.29
CA VAL A 18 3.98 11.51 6.06
C VAL A 18 3.13 12.68 6.53
N GLY A 19 1.85 12.64 6.21
CA GLY A 19 0.92 13.71 6.54
C GLY A 19 0.48 13.72 8.00
N ALA A 20 -0.12 14.83 8.40
CA ALA A 20 -0.56 15.06 9.78
C ALA A 20 -1.62 14.04 10.21
N GLY A 21 -1.55 13.61 11.45
CA GLY A 21 -2.54 12.71 12.05
C GLY A 21 -2.38 11.25 11.65
N THR A 22 -1.42 10.93 10.79
CA THR A 22 -1.13 9.54 10.43
C THR A 22 -0.46 8.82 11.60
N LYS A 23 -0.81 7.56 11.80
CA LYS A 23 -0.25 6.71 12.87
C LYS A 23 0.41 5.50 12.25
N ILE A 24 1.66 5.28 12.63
CA ILE A 24 2.46 4.14 12.17
C ILE A 24 2.80 3.30 13.41
N TRP A 25 2.29 2.09 13.45
CA TRP A 25 2.39 1.25 14.64
C TRP A 25 3.69 0.45 14.65
N HIS A 26 3.68 -0.79 15.16
CA HIS A 26 4.89 -1.53 15.48
C HIS A 26 5.54 -2.16 14.24
N PHE A 27 6.87 -2.15 14.20
CA PHE A 27 7.69 -2.91 13.26
C PHE A 27 7.40 -2.61 11.80
N SER A 28 7.06 -1.35 11.52
CA SER A 28 6.77 -0.90 10.16
C SER A 28 7.94 -0.09 9.61
N HIS A 29 8.03 -0.01 8.29
CA HIS A 29 9.12 0.69 7.63
C HIS A 29 8.59 1.48 6.45
N VAL A 30 8.75 2.79 6.49
CA VAL A 30 8.40 3.70 5.39
C VAL A 30 9.70 4.16 4.75
N MET A 31 9.91 3.84 3.49
CA MET A 31 11.15 4.03 2.78
C MET A 31 11.20 5.40 2.07
N PRO A 32 12.41 5.86 1.69
CA PRO A 32 12.54 7.15 1.00
C PRO A 32 11.74 7.16 -0.30
N GLY A 33 11.11 8.28 -0.61
CA GLY A 33 10.31 8.42 -1.82
C GLY A 33 8.87 7.96 -1.69
N ALA A 34 8.48 7.43 -0.54
CA ALA A 34 7.08 7.14 -0.25
C ALA A 34 6.38 8.44 0.18
N VAL A 35 5.13 8.61 -0.27
CA VAL A 35 4.30 9.76 0.10
C VAL A 35 3.02 9.23 0.72
N ILE A 36 2.81 9.54 1.99
CA ILE A 36 1.62 9.12 2.74
C ILE A 36 0.86 10.39 3.16
N GLY A 37 -0.43 10.40 2.92
CA GLY A 37 -1.28 11.53 3.25
C GLY A 37 -1.59 11.65 4.74
N GLU A 38 -2.67 12.36 5.03
CA GLU A 38 -3.10 12.66 6.39
C GLU A 38 -4.05 11.61 6.93
N ARG A 39 -4.08 11.47 8.25
CA ARG A 39 -5.04 10.63 8.98
C ARG A 39 -5.08 9.18 8.53
N CYS A 40 -3.93 8.68 8.07
CA CYS A 40 -3.80 7.26 7.74
C CYS A 40 -3.48 6.44 8.99
N ASN A 41 -3.74 5.14 8.90
CA ASN A 41 -3.38 4.22 9.99
C ASN A 41 -2.68 3.01 9.38
N LEU A 42 -1.40 2.89 9.67
CA LEU A 42 -0.58 1.76 9.25
C LEU A 42 -0.41 0.82 10.44
N GLY A 43 -0.91 -0.38 10.29
CA GLY A 43 -0.85 -1.39 11.35
C GLY A 43 0.55 -1.93 11.58
N GLN A 44 0.61 -3.11 12.15
CA GLN A 44 1.89 -3.74 12.49
C GLN A 44 2.50 -4.42 11.27
N ASN A 45 3.82 -4.30 11.13
CA ASN A 45 4.58 -4.96 10.07
C ASN A 45 4.11 -4.54 8.68
N VAL A 46 4.00 -3.24 8.46
CA VAL A 46 3.66 -2.65 7.16
C VAL A 46 4.93 -2.08 6.54
N VAL A 47 5.16 -2.39 5.28
CA VAL A 47 6.28 -1.84 4.51
C VAL A 47 5.74 -0.95 3.41
N VAL A 48 6.24 0.28 3.31
CA VAL A 48 5.87 1.21 2.25
C VAL A 48 7.14 1.53 1.47
N MET A 49 7.19 1.09 0.22
CA MET A 49 8.40 1.16 -0.58
C MET A 49 8.48 2.50 -1.35
N PRO A 50 9.65 2.81 -1.93
CA PRO A 50 9.79 4.05 -2.72
C PRO A 50 8.79 4.11 -3.87
N ARG A 51 8.52 5.34 -4.32
CA ARG A 51 7.61 5.59 -5.45
C ARG A 51 6.22 5.01 -5.23
N THR A 52 5.73 5.14 -4.02
CA THR A 52 4.35 4.84 -3.66
C THR A 52 3.64 6.14 -3.32
N ARG A 53 2.34 6.14 -3.48
CA ARG A 53 1.52 7.29 -3.13
C ARG A 53 0.27 6.80 -2.42
N ILE A 54 0.10 7.25 -1.18
CA ILE A 54 -1.02 6.87 -0.33
C ILE A 54 -1.76 8.16 0.02
N GLY A 55 -3.05 8.20 -0.28
CA GLY A 55 -3.89 9.36 -0.03
C GLY A 55 -4.22 9.56 1.43
N ASN A 56 -5.31 10.26 1.70
CA ASN A 56 -5.75 10.57 3.05
C ASN A 56 -6.69 9.51 3.59
N ASN A 57 -6.71 9.34 4.91
CA ASN A 57 -7.63 8.44 5.59
C ASN A 57 -7.58 7.00 5.06
N VAL A 58 -6.39 6.55 4.70
CA VAL A 58 -6.16 5.17 4.24
C VAL A 58 -5.84 4.31 5.45
N LYS A 59 -6.45 3.12 5.50
CA LYS A 59 -6.19 2.16 6.57
C LYS A 59 -5.51 0.95 5.98
N ILE A 60 -4.30 0.67 6.44
CA ILE A 60 -3.53 -0.49 6.03
C ILE A 60 -3.35 -1.37 7.25
N GLN A 61 -3.94 -2.54 7.20
CA GLN A 61 -3.90 -3.48 8.32
C GLN A 61 -2.55 -4.19 8.40
N ASN A 62 -2.41 -5.14 9.31
CA ASN A 62 -1.14 -5.78 9.60
C ASN A 62 -0.61 -6.61 8.44
N ASN A 63 0.70 -6.71 8.32
CA ASN A 63 1.40 -7.62 7.40
C ASN A 63 1.13 -7.31 5.93
N VAL A 64 1.16 -6.04 5.58
CA VAL A 64 0.94 -5.61 4.19
C VAL A 64 2.18 -4.86 3.70
N SER A 65 2.64 -5.22 2.51
CA SER A 65 3.72 -4.50 1.83
C SER A 65 3.14 -3.73 0.65
N ILE A 66 3.36 -2.42 0.65
CA ILE A 66 2.96 -1.55 -0.45
C ILE A 66 4.18 -1.39 -1.35
N TYR A 67 4.19 -2.11 -2.46
CA TYR A 67 5.33 -2.15 -3.37
C TYR A 67 5.43 -0.91 -4.25
N GLU A 68 6.60 -0.72 -4.85
CA GLU A 68 6.83 0.38 -5.78
C GLU A 68 5.77 0.41 -6.87
N GLY A 69 5.27 1.61 -7.18
CA GLY A 69 4.28 1.80 -8.23
C GLY A 69 2.85 1.64 -7.77
N VAL A 70 2.61 1.32 -6.51
CA VAL A 70 1.25 1.24 -5.97
C VAL A 70 0.79 2.63 -5.56
N GLU A 71 -0.41 2.99 -6.01
CA GLU A 71 -1.09 4.21 -5.61
C GLU A 71 -2.41 3.85 -4.96
N LEU A 72 -2.61 4.29 -3.72
CA LEU A 72 -3.86 4.14 -2.98
C LEU A 72 -4.48 5.53 -2.83
N GLU A 73 -5.67 5.72 -3.39
CA GLU A 73 -6.38 6.99 -3.25
C GLU A 73 -7.02 7.10 -1.86
N ASP A 74 -7.71 8.20 -1.61
CA ASP A 74 -8.30 8.47 -0.31
C ASP A 74 -9.30 7.37 0.11
N ASP A 75 -9.42 7.13 1.40
CA ASP A 75 -10.42 6.26 2.00
C ASP A 75 -10.30 4.78 1.59
N VAL A 76 -9.14 4.36 1.11
CA VAL A 76 -8.90 2.97 0.76
C VAL A 76 -8.64 2.15 2.03
N PHE A 77 -9.19 0.95 2.07
CA PHE A 77 -8.95 -0.01 3.15
C PHE A 77 -8.19 -1.22 2.61
N CYS A 78 -7.04 -1.51 3.18
CA CYS A 78 -6.26 -2.72 2.87
C CYS A 78 -6.38 -3.69 4.04
N GLY A 79 -7.03 -4.81 3.81
CA GLY A 79 -7.21 -5.85 4.82
C GLY A 79 -5.89 -6.52 5.21
N PRO A 80 -5.85 -7.20 6.36
CA PRO A 80 -4.61 -7.81 6.84
C PRO A 80 -4.10 -8.87 5.86
N SER A 81 -2.80 -8.87 5.67
CA SER A 81 -2.12 -9.83 4.81
C SER A 81 -2.58 -9.80 3.35
N CYS A 82 -3.23 -8.74 2.89
CA CYS A 82 -3.46 -8.60 1.46
C CYS A 82 -2.12 -8.38 0.76
N VAL A 83 -2.04 -8.76 -0.51
CA VAL A 83 -0.78 -8.80 -1.24
C VAL A 83 -0.86 -7.96 -2.50
N PHE A 84 0.13 -7.10 -2.70
CA PHE A 84 0.36 -6.43 -3.98
C PHE A 84 1.56 -7.08 -4.64
N THR A 85 1.57 -7.12 -5.97
CA THR A 85 2.75 -7.53 -6.73
C THR A 85 3.22 -6.35 -7.57
N ASN A 86 4.42 -6.44 -8.17
CA ASN A 86 4.93 -5.37 -9.03
C ASN A 86 5.52 -5.90 -10.34
N VAL A 87 5.61 -7.22 -10.49
CA VAL A 87 6.12 -7.87 -11.70
C VAL A 87 5.21 -9.05 -12.03
N ILE A 88 4.82 -9.19 -13.32
CA ILE A 88 3.93 -10.26 -13.74
C ILE A 88 4.64 -11.61 -13.71
N ASN A 89 5.91 -11.65 -14.08
CA ASN A 89 6.63 -12.91 -14.23
C ASN A 89 7.99 -12.85 -13.51
N PRO A 90 7.97 -12.88 -12.16
CA PRO A 90 9.21 -12.78 -11.40
C PRO A 90 10.07 -14.03 -11.54
N ARG A 91 11.39 -13.82 -11.62
CA ARG A 91 12.40 -14.89 -11.63
C ARG A 91 13.60 -14.40 -10.85
N SER A 92 14.09 -15.22 -9.91
CA SER A 92 15.22 -14.84 -9.07
C SER A 92 16.50 -14.59 -9.86
N HIS A 93 16.72 -15.37 -10.91
CA HIS A 93 17.95 -15.28 -11.70
C HIS A 93 17.91 -14.22 -12.79
N VAL A 94 16.82 -13.51 -12.93
CA VAL A 94 16.64 -12.44 -13.94
C VAL A 94 16.09 -11.22 -13.25
N SER A 95 16.79 -10.08 -13.37
CA SER A 95 16.26 -8.82 -12.84
C SER A 95 15.12 -8.33 -13.73
N ARG A 96 13.98 -8.03 -13.11
CA ARG A 96 12.80 -7.51 -13.80
C ARG A 96 12.42 -6.13 -13.31
N LYS A 97 13.36 -5.40 -12.72
CA LYS A 97 13.06 -4.07 -12.18
C LYS A 97 12.54 -3.10 -13.22
N ALA A 98 12.94 -3.26 -14.48
CA ALA A 98 12.44 -2.44 -15.58
C ALA A 98 11.01 -2.82 -16.00
N GLU A 99 10.48 -3.93 -15.49
CA GLU A 99 9.16 -4.46 -15.82
C GLU A 99 8.14 -4.24 -14.70
N TYR A 100 8.45 -3.36 -13.72
CA TYR A 100 7.51 -3.03 -12.66
C TYR A 100 6.29 -2.35 -13.27
N LEU A 101 5.10 -2.85 -12.93
CA LEU A 101 3.84 -2.29 -13.39
C LEU A 101 3.12 -1.59 -12.25
N PRO A 102 2.57 -0.40 -12.51
CA PRO A 102 1.83 0.33 -11.48
C PRO A 102 0.52 -0.35 -11.16
N THR A 103 0.02 -0.07 -9.97
CA THR A 103 -1.30 -0.51 -9.50
C THR A 103 -2.00 0.69 -8.92
N VAL A 104 -3.25 0.93 -9.31
CA VAL A 104 -4.04 2.05 -8.80
C VAL A 104 -5.26 1.51 -8.09
N VAL A 105 -5.44 1.90 -6.84
CA VAL A 105 -6.63 1.58 -6.05
C VAL A 105 -7.37 2.87 -5.81
N ARG A 106 -8.55 2.99 -6.42
CA ARG A 106 -9.28 4.25 -6.41
C ARG A 106 -10.01 4.46 -5.09
N ARG A 107 -10.46 5.69 -4.90
CA ARG A 107 -11.05 6.16 -3.65
C ARG A 107 -12.11 5.22 -3.11
N GLY A 108 -12.04 4.95 -1.81
CA GLY A 108 -13.06 4.21 -1.09
C GLY A 108 -13.06 2.69 -1.34
N ALA A 109 -12.15 2.18 -2.17
CA ALA A 109 -12.10 0.75 -2.42
C ALA A 109 -11.66 -0.01 -1.16
N THR A 110 -12.19 -1.22 -1.00
CA THR A 110 -11.84 -2.12 0.09
C THR A 110 -11.22 -3.39 -0.46
N ILE A 111 -10.06 -3.74 0.07
CA ILE A 111 -9.36 -4.99 -0.26
C ILE A 111 -9.46 -5.91 0.95
N GLY A 112 -10.09 -7.06 0.77
CA GLY A 112 -10.29 -8.01 1.86
C GLY A 112 -9.01 -8.70 2.29
N ALA A 113 -9.07 -9.34 3.46
CA ALA A 113 -7.91 -10.05 4.02
C ALA A 113 -7.41 -11.13 3.06
N ASN A 114 -6.09 -11.26 2.95
CA ASN A 114 -5.43 -12.27 2.11
C ASN A 114 -5.76 -12.18 0.61
N ALA A 115 -6.39 -11.11 0.16
CA ALA A 115 -6.60 -10.90 -1.28
C ALA A 115 -5.27 -10.60 -1.97
N THR A 116 -5.17 -10.97 -3.24
CA THR A 116 -3.96 -10.71 -4.02
C THR A 116 -4.30 -9.80 -5.19
N ILE A 117 -3.62 -8.66 -5.25
CA ILE A 117 -3.81 -7.66 -6.30
C ILE A 117 -2.62 -7.74 -7.25
N ILE A 118 -2.87 -8.26 -8.44
CA ILE A 118 -1.82 -8.41 -9.46
C ILE A 118 -1.48 -7.03 -10.03
N CYS A 119 -0.20 -6.77 -10.21
CA CYS A 119 0.28 -5.49 -10.72
C CYS A 119 -0.30 -5.17 -12.10
N GLY A 120 -0.40 -3.89 -12.40
CA GLY A 120 -1.07 -3.41 -13.60
C GLY A 120 -2.58 -3.29 -13.44
N SER A 121 -3.11 -3.62 -12.24
CA SER A 121 -4.54 -3.53 -11.97
C SER A 121 -4.97 -2.10 -11.65
N THR A 122 -6.22 -1.79 -11.98
CA THR A 122 -6.92 -0.61 -11.47
C THR A 122 -8.19 -1.10 -10.78
N LEU A 123 -8.28 -0.85 -9.48
CA LEU A 123 -9.50 -1.16 -8.73
C LEU A 123 -10.36 0.09 -8.69
N GLY A 124 -11.59 -0.02 -9.15
CA GLY A 124 -12.50 1.11 -9.25
C GLY A 124 -12.87 1.71 -7.91
N ALA A 125 -13.38 2.95 -7.95
CA ALA A 125 -13.80 3.65 -6.74
C ALA A 125 -14.90 2.87 -6.04
N TYR A 126 -14.77 2.73 -4.72
CA TYR A 126 -15.71 2.02 -3.86
C TYR A 126 -15.90 0.53 -4.20
N SER A 127 -15.03 -0.04 -5.03
CA SER A 127 -15.07 -1.47 -5.32
C SER A 127 -14.74 -2.28 -4.06
N PHE A 128 -15.23 -3.51 -4.01
CA PHE A 128 -15.00 -4.38 -2.87
C PHE A 128 -14.40 -5.70 -3.35
N VAL A 129 -13.17 -5.97 -2.93
CA VAL A 129 -12.49 -7.24 -3.22
C VAL A 129 -12.65 -8.15 -2.01
N GLY A 130 -13.31 -9.28 -2.18
CA GLY A 130 -13.56 -10.21 -1.10
C GLY A 130 -12.28 -10.83 -0.54
N ALA A 131 -12.36 -11.32 0.70
CA ALA A 131 -11.23 -11.96 1.35
C ALA A 131 -10.73 -13.15 0.52
N GLY A 132 -9.43 -13.28 0.38
CA GLY A 132 -8.79 -14.37 -0.37
C GLY A 132 -8.95 -14.29 -1.87
N ALA A 133 -9.59 -13.27 -2.41
CA ALA A 133 -9.85 -13.18 -3.84
C ALA A 133 -8.60 -12.75 -4.62
N VAL A 134 -8.56 -13.13 -5.89
CA VAL A 134 -7.62 -12.60 -6.87
C VAL A 134 -8.49 -11.97 -7.95
N PRO A 135 -8.79 -10.67 -7.85
CA PRO A 135 -9.71 -10.05 -8.79
C PRO A 135 -9.11 -9.94 -10.18
N PRO A 136 -9.94 -9.80 -11.22
CA PRO A 136 -9.45 -9.48 -12.55
C PRO A 136 -8.69 -8.16 -12.51
N ARG A 137 -7.79 -7.96 -13.50
CA ARG A 137 -6.85 -6.84 -13.49
C ARG A 137 -7.55 -5.48 -13.36
N ASP A 138 -8.72 -5.30 -13.94
CA ASP A 138 -9.45 -4.04 -13.87
C ASP A 138 -10.83 -4.29 -13.26
N ALA A 139 -10.90 -4.22 -11.93
CA ALA A 139 -12.16 -4.36 -11.22
C ALA A 139 -12.95 -3.05 -11.31
N PRO A 140 -14.21 -3.07 -11.79
CA PRO A 140 -15.01 -1.85 -11.89
C PRO A 140 -15.45 -1.33 -10.52
N ASP A 141 -15.95 -0.11 -10.54
CA ASP A 141 -16.50 0.56 -9.36
C ASP A 141 -17.64 -0.25 -8.72
#